data_ebc6ceeb8e428afaf776b0ebb60a5b8b
#
_entry.id   ebc6ceeb8e428afaf776b0ebb60a5b8b
#
_cell.length_a   1.000
_cell.length_b   1.000
_cell.length_c   1.000
_cell.angle_alpha   90.00
_cell.angle_beta   90.00
_cell.angle_gamma   90.00
#
_symmetry.space_group_name_H-M   'P 1'
#
loop_
_entity.id
_entity.type
_entity.pdbx_description
1 polymer ?
#
loop_
_entity_poly.entity_id
_entity_poly.type
_entity_poly.pdbx_seq_one_letter_code
_entity_poly.pdbx_strand_id
1 'polypeptide(L)'
;MTKNEQLFERAQRTIPGGVNSPVRAFRSVGGTPRFFERGAGAHVWDADGNKYIDYVGSWGPMILGHAHPDVLAAVQARAVHGLSFGAPTEIEIDLAETLCRLVPSMDMVRLVSSGTEATMSAVRLARGFTGRSRLIKFEGCYHGHGDAMLVKAGSGALTLGQPSSAGVPPETVANTTVLAYNDVAELENFFAQAGADVAAVIVEPVAGNMNLVAPTPQFLSTLRTLCTKHGAVLIFDEVMTGFRVALGGAQARYGVTPDLTTLGKVIGGGMPVGAFGGRRDIMQKIAPLGPVYQAGTLSGNPVAVAAGLATLKAVAEPGFFDRLEQTTRTLTEGLTDVAKKHGIAFSAQAIGGMFGIYFSASVPCSFEQVMQSDKARFNRFFHGMLDHGVYFAPSAYEAGFISAAHTPEDIATTLTAAAAVFTQIKSQ
;
A
#
# COMPACT_ATOMS: atom_id res chain seq x y z
N MET A 1 28.25 19.88 -7.45
CA MET A 1 26.79 19.70 -7.34
C MET A 1 26.38 18.72 -8.42
N THR A 2 25.77 17.59 -8.03
CA THR A 2 25.26 16.58 -8.96
C THR A 2 23.99 17.09 -9.67
N LYS A 3 23.59 16.42 -10.76
CA LYS A 3 22.32 16.77 -11.44
C LYS A 3 21.11 16.55 -10.54
N ASN A 4 21.11 15.51 -9.69
CA ASN A 4 20.08 15.29 -8.68
C ASN A 4 19.96 16.48 -7.71
N GLU A 5 21.06 17.02 -7.20
CA GLU A 5 21.07 18.21 -6.33
C GLU A 5 20.51 19.44 -7.02
N GLN A 6 20.94 19.70 -8.27
CA GLN A 6 20.43 20.83 -9.08
C GLN A 6 18.93 20.71 -9.34
N LEU A 7 18.44 19.49 -9.64
CA LEU A 7 17.03 19.24 -9.86
C LEU A 7 16.22 19.43 -8.58
N PHE A 8 16.75 19.00 -7.43
CA PHE A 8 16.07 19.17 -6.16
C PHE A 8 15.96 20.64 -5.75
N GLU A 9 17.03 21.43 -5.89
CA GLU A 9 16.96 22.88 -5.67
C GLU A 9 15.94 23.55 -6.60
N ARG A 10 15.94 23.18 -7.87
CA ARG A 10 14.96 23.69 -8.84
C ARG A 10 13.52 23.31 -8.45
N ALA A 11 13.29 22.06 -8.07
CA ALA A 11 11.96 21.56 -7.68
C ALA A 11 11.42 22.29 -6.43
N GLN A 12 12.27 22.57 -5.44
CA GLN A 12 11.89 23.28 -4.22
C GLN A 12 11.37 24.71 -4.45
N ARG A 13 11.67 25.32 -5.61
CA ARG A 13 11.18 26.67 -5.95
C ARG A 13 9.70 26.68 -6.34
N THR A 14 9.16 25.56 -6.82
CA THR A 14 7.82 25.51 -7.41
C THR A 14 6.94 24.39 -6.83
N ILE A 15 7.54 23.40 -6.18
CA ILE A 15 6.82 22.24 -5.59
C ILE A 15 7.12 22.25 -4.08
N PRO A 16 6.13 22.21 -3.20
CA PRO A 16 6.33 22.19 -1.75
C PRO A 16 7.27 21.04 -1.34
N GLY A 17 8.44 21.39 -0.78
CA GLY A 17 9.49 20.43 -0.40
C GLY A 17 10.14 19.70 -1.59
N GLY A 18 9.93 20.17 -2.83
CA GLY A 18 10.50 19.61 -4.06
C GLY A 18 9.87 18.32 -4.55
N VAL A 19 8.75 17.88 -3.96
CA VAL A 19 8.13 16.58 -4.23
C VAL A 19 6.60 16.64 -4.19
N ASN A 20 5.93 15.75 -4.95
CA ASN A 20 4.47 15.62 -4.97
C ASN A 20 3.94 14.56 -3.97
N SER A 21 4.83 13.97 -3.14
CA SER A 21 4.46 13.11 -2.02
C SER A 21 5.58 13.18 -0.95
N PRO A 22 5.24 13.39 0.34
CA PRO A 22 6.22 13.77 1.38
C PRO A 22 7.40 12.81 1.55
N VAL A 23 7.16 11.49 1.49
CA VAL A 23 8.20 10.47 1.70
C VAL A 23 9.33 10.55 0.66
N ARG A 24 9.03 11.04 -0.55
CA ARG A 24 10.00 11.19 -1.65
C ARG A 24 11.10 12.21 -1.37
N ALA A 25 10.91 13.10 -0.38
CA ALA A 25 11.86 14.17 -0.05
C ALA A 25 13.07 13.72 0.80
N PHE A 26 13.20 12.42 1.12
CA PHE A 26 14.27 11.86 1.96
C PHE A 26 14.38 12.45 3.37
N ARG A 27 13.35 13.15 3.87
CA ARG A 27 13.40 13.78 5.20
C ARG A 27 13.66 12.80 6.34
N SER A 28 13.18 11.55 6.20
CA SER A 28 13.36 10.53 7.23
C SER A 28 14.78 9.97 7.29
N VAL A 29 15.49 9.93 6.18
CA VAL A 29 16.83 9.36 6.04
C VAL A 29 17.92 10.43 5.83
N GLY A 30 17.54 11.64 5.41
CA GLY A 30 18.46 12.72 5.03
C GLY A 30 19.01 12.58 3.62
N GLY A 31 19.84 13.55 3.23
CA GLY A 31 20.47 13.59 1.90
C GLY A 31 19.53 14.12 0.81
N THR A 32 19.98 13.97 -0.45
CA THR A 32 19.27 14.44 -1.64
C THR A 32 18.50 13.31 -2.30
N PRO A 33 17.18 13.47 -2.56
CA PRO A 33 16.40 12.46 -3.26
C PRO A 33 16.92 12.24 -4.69
N ARG A 34 16.72 11.03 -5.21
CA ARG A 34 17.09 10.68 -6.58
C ARG A 34 15.95 11.04 -7.53
N PHE A 35 16.30 11.70 -8.63
CA PHE A 35 15.38 12.02 -9.74
C PHE A 35 15.58 10.97 -10.83
N PHE A 36 14.62 10.09 -11.01
CA PHE A 36 14.73 9.01 -11.99
C PHE A 36 14.29 9.47 -13.37
N GLU A 37 15.05 9.09 -14.40
CA GLU A 37 14.77 9.41 -15.81
C GLU A 37 14.15 8.24 -16.55
N ARG A 38 14.45 6.99 -16.13
CA ARG A 38 13.89 5.78 -16.76
C ARG A 38 13.87 4.59 -15.79
N GLY A 39 13.01 3.62 -16.10
CA GLY A 39 12.97 2.33 -15.46
C GLY A 39 12.81 1.21 -16.48
N ALA A 40 13.40 0.05 -16.24
CA ALA A 40 13.24 -1.15 -17.05
C ALA A 40 13.45 -2.40 -16.18
N GLY A 41 12.50 -3.32 -16.21
CA GLY A 41 12.53 -4.52 -15.36
C GLY A 41 12.59 -4.15 -13.88
N ALA A 42 13.54 -4.73 -13.15
CA ALA A 42 13.76 -4.45 -11.72
C ALA A 42 14.62 -3.20 -11.46
N HIS A 43 14.94 -2.39 -12.47
CA HIS A 43 15.93 -1.34 -12.35
C HIS A 43 15.39 0.04 -12.68
N VAL A 44 15.98 1.06 -12.03
CA VAL A 44 15.76 2.48 -12.31
C VAL A 44 17.11 3.18 -12.52
N TRP A 45 17.10 4.28 -13.27
CA TRP A 45 18.29 5.12 -13.51
C TRP A 45 17.99 6.55 -13.13
N ASP A 46 18.85 7.14 -12.32
CA ASP A 46 18.71 8.52 -11.91
C ASP A 46 19.27 9.51 -12.95
N ALA A 47 19.07 10.79 -12.68
CA ALA A 47 19.49 11.89 -13.57
C ALA A 47 21.02 12.04 -13.67
N ASP A 48 21.79 11.46 -12.76
CA ASP A 48 23.26 11.40 -12.83
C ASP A 48 23.74 10.15 -13.60
N GLY A 49 22.81 9.28 -14.09
CA GLY A 49 23.10 8.08 -14.85
C GLY A 49 23.36 6.83 -13.99
N ASN A 50 23.23 6.92 -12.67
CA ASN A 50 23.43 5.77 -11.80
C ASN A 50 22.26 4.80 -11.91
N LYS A 51 22.58 3.51 -11.93
CA LYS A 51 21.62 2.40 -11.98
C LYS A 51 21.39 1.83 -10.60
N TYR A 52 20.11 1.54 -10.28
CA TYR A 52 19.71 0.93 -9.00
C TYR A 52 18.80 -0.27 -9.22
N ILE A 53 18.93 -1.30 -8.40
CA ILE A 53 17.90 -2.33 -8.20
C ILE A 53 16.81 -1.70 -7.35
N ASP A 54 15.57 -1.70 -7.84
CA ASP A 54 14.45 -0.95 -7.26
C ASP A 54 13.52 -1.84 -6.42
N TYR A 55 13.60 -1.70 -5.11
CA TYR A 55 12.70 -2.34 -4.14
C TYR A 55 11.54 -1.45 -3.67
N VAL A 56 11.39 -0.26 -4.26
CA VAL A 56 10.25 0.63 -4.01
C VAL A 56 9.11 0.32 -4.98
N GLY A 57 9.43 -0.02 -6.25
CA GLY A 57 8.46 -0.41 -7.25
C GLY A 57 7.31 0.57 -7.40
N SER A 58 7.63 1.90 -7.36
CA SER A 58 6.64 3.00 -7.37
C SER A 58 5.61 2.91 -6.22
N TRP A 59 6.02 2.39 -5.05
CA TRP A 59 5.19 2.13 -3.86
C TRP A 59 4.17 0.99 -4.05
N GLY A 60 4.55 0.00 -4.87
CA GLY A 60 3.80 -1.24 -5.04
C GLY A 60 3.15 -1.52 -6.39
N PRO A 61 2.78 -0.53 -7.25
CA PRO A 61 2.13 -0.82 -8.52
C PRO A 61 2.96 -1.66 -9.50
N MET A 62 4.30 -1.53 -9.48
CA MET A 62 5.18 -2.15 -10.48
C MET A 62 5.45 -3.64 -10.20
N ILE A 63 4.38 -4.44 -10.06
CA ILE A 63 4.50 -5.88 -9.77
C ILE A 63 5.17 -6.68 -10.89
N LEU A 64 5.05 -6.24 -12.14
CA LEU A 64 5.71 -6.82 -13.31
C LEU A 64 7.11 -6.22 -13.57
N GLY A 65 7.53 -5.23 -12.78
CA GLY A 65 8.68 -4.39 -13.05
C GLY A 65 8.35 -3.18 -13.93
N HIS A 66 9.36 -2.35 -14.16
CA HIS A 66 9.24 -1.14 -14.96
C HIS A 66 9.18 -1.46 -16.45
N ALA A 67 8.41 -0.66 -17.20
CA ALA A 67 8.31 -0.70 -18.64
C ALA A 67 8.01 -2.11 -19.20
N HIS A 68 7.11 -2.86 -18.55
CA HIS A 68 6.73 -4.20 -19.04
C HIS A 68 6.17 -4.12 -20.46
N PRO A 69 6.67 -4.95 -21.42
CA PRO A 69 6.33 -4.83 -22.84
C PRO A 69 4.83 -4.87 -23.10
N ASP A 70 4.10 -5.83 -22.52
CA ASP A 70 2.67 -6.01 -22.77
C ASP A 70 1.85 -4.84 -22.21
N VAL A 71 2.25 -4.26 -21.06
CA VAL A 71 1.59 -3.11 -20.48
C VAL A 71 1.81 -1.87 -21.34
N LEU A 72 3.05 -1.64 -21.80
CA LEU A 72 3.35 -0.54 -22.72
C LEU A 72 2.60 -0.68 -24.06
N ALA A 73 2.56 -1.88 -24.65
CA ALA A 73 1.83 -2.14 -25.87
C ALA A 73 0.33 -1.87 -25.71
N ALA A 74 -0.29 -2.28 -24.60
CA ALA A 74 -1.70 -2.02 -24.31
C ALA A 74 -1.98 -0.52 -24.17
N VAL A 75 -1.12 0.21 -23.46
CA VAL A 75 -1.21 1.68 -23.31
C VAL A 75 -1.11 2.39 -24.65
N GLN A 76 -0.10 2.04 -25.46
CA GLN A 76 0.13 2.64 -26.79
C GLN A 76 -1.02 2.35 -27.75
N ALA A 77 -1.49 1.10 -27.80
CA ALA A 77 -2.60 0.69 -28.65
C ALA A 77 -3.90 1.43 -28.27
N ARG A 78 -4.11 1.70 -26.98
CA ARG A 78 -5.31 2.41 -26.53
C ARG A 78 -5.22 3.92 -26.72
N ALA A 79 -4.05 4.51 -26.48
CA ALA A 79 -3.85 5.96 -26.54
C ALA A 79 -4.15 6.58 -27.91
N VAL A 80 -3.95 5.84 -29.00
CA VAL A 80 -4.22 6.32 -30.37
C VAL A 80 -5.71 6.54 -30.66
N HIS A 81 -6.60 5.96 -29.84
CA HIS A 81 -8.06 6.13 -29.97
C HIS A 81 -8.62 7.29 -29.13
N GLY A 82 -7.77 8.00 -28.38
CA GLY A 82 -8.13 9.10 -27.50
C GLY A 82 -7.86 8.80 -26.03
N LEU A 83 -7.57 9.84 -25.26
CA LEU A 83 -7.12 9.70 -23.87
C LEU A 83 -8.28 9.68 -22.86
N SER A 84 -9.42 10.30 -23.19
CA SER A 84 -10.61 10.40 -22.30
C SER A 84 -11.82 10.85 -23.08
N PHE A 85 -13.02 10.38 -22.71
CA PHE A 85 -14.25 10.68 -23.45
C PHE A 85 -15.33 11.35 -22.61
N GLY A 86 -15.26 11.33 -21.26
CA GLY A 86 -16.35 11.78 -20.39
C GLY A 86 -17.63 10.93 -20.56
N ALA A 87 -17.48 9.70 -21.04
CA ALA A 87 -18.53 8.74 -21.33
C ALA A 87 -18.05 7.32 -21.02
N PRO A 88 -18.94 6.35 -20.78
CA PRO A 88 -18.55 4.95 -20.56
C PRO A 88 -17.80 4.35 -21.75
N THR A 89 -16.91 3.42 -21.48
CA THR A 89 -16.16 2.65 -22.47
C THR A 89 -16.28 1.15 -22.19
N GLU A 90 -16.21 0.33 -23.27
CA GLU A 90 -16.26 -1.14 -23.14
C GLU A 90 -15.18 -1.68 -22.21
N ILE A 91 -13.97 -1.15 -22.29
CA ILE A 91 -12.83 -1.62 -21.50
C ILE A 91 -13.00 -1.41 -19.98
N GLU A 92 -13.86 -0.46 -19.54
CA GLU A 92 -14.25 -0.32 -18.13
C GLU A 92 -15.06 -1.52 -17.65
N ILE A 93 -15.91 -2.08 -18.52
CA ILE A 93 -16.69 -3.28 -18.24
C ILE A 93 -15.75 -4.45 -18.05
N ASP A 94 -14.78 -4.64 -18.95
CA ASP A 94 -13.78 -5.72 -18.88
C ASP A 94 -13.00 -5.69 -17.57
N LEU A 95 -12.58 -4.49 -17.12
CA LEU A 95 -11.88 -4.36 -15.85
C LEU A 95 -12.81 -4.66 -14.67
N ALA A 96 -14.03 -4.14 -14.67
CA ALA A 96 -15.01 -4.39 -13.60
C ALA A 96 -15.33 -5.89 -13.47
N GLU A 97 -15.58 -6.59 -14.57
CA GLU A 97 -15.82 -8.04 -14.59
C GLU A 97 -14.59 -8.82 -14.12
N THR A 98 -13.39 -8.39 -14.53
CA THR A 98 -12.14 -9.00 -14.08
C THR A 98 -11.95 -8.88 -12.57
N LEU A 99 -12.21 -7.69 -12.01
CA LEU A 99 -12.12 -7.46 -10.56
C LEU A 99 -13.18 -8.28 -9.81
N CYS A 100 -14.43 -8.29 -10.26
CA CYS A 100 -15.50 -9.09 -9.66
C CYS A 100 -15.23 -10.60 -9.72
N ARG A 101 -14.57 -11.08 -10.74
CA ARG A 101 -14.19 -12.50 -10.86
C ARG A 101 -13.03 -12.90 -9.96
N LEU A 102 -12.03 -12.01 -9.78
CA LEU A 102 -10.78 -12.34 -9.10
C LEU A 102 -10.78 -12.01 -7.61
N VAL A 103 -11.60 -11.06 -7.15
CA VAL A 103 -11.65 -10.61 -5.75
C VAL A 103 -12.87 -11.22 -5.06
N PRO A 104 -12.69 -12.08 -4.04
CA PRO A 104 -13.79 -12.90 -3.46
C PRO A 104 -14.99 -12.12 -2.92
N SER A 105 -14.78 -10.88 -2.39
CA SER A 105 -15.85 -10.06 -1.82
C SER A 105 -16.64 -9.24 -2.84
N MET A 106 -16.25 -9.24 -4.13
CA MET A 106 -16.65 -8.19 -5.06
C MET A 106 -17.78 -8.61 -5.99
N ASP A 107 -19.04 -8.32 -5.62
CA ASP A 107 -20.22 -8.51 -6.49
C ASP A 107 -20.40 -7.34 -7.47
N MET A 108 -20.01 -6.14 -7.06
CA MET A 108 -20.05 -4.91 -7.86
C MET A 108 -18.84 -4.03 -7.52
N VAL A 109 -18.37 -3.25 -8.49
CA VAL A 109 -17.23 -2.35 -8.34
C VAL A 109 -17.49 -0.99 -8.98
N ARG A 110 -16.89 0.06 -8.40
CA ARG A 110 -16.82 1.41 -8.97
C ARG A 110 -15.36 1.81 -9.12
N LEU A 111 -14.96 2.20 -10.33
CA LEU A 111 -13.62 2.72 -10.59
C LEU A 111 -13.51 4.18 -10.14
N VAL A 112 -12.32 4.53 -9.65
CA VAL A 112 -11.88 5.87 -9.26
C VAL A 112 -10.43 6.07 -9.71
N SER A 113 -9.82 7.24 -9.42
CA SER A 113 -8.48 7.55 -9.92
C SER A 113 -7.36 7.33 -8.88
N SER A 114 -7.69 7.07 -7.63
CA SER A 114 -6.70 6.87 -6.55
C SER A 114 -7.23 5.98 -5.41
N GLY A 115 -6.31 5.45 -4.60
CA GLY A 115 -6.66 4.75 -3.37
C GLY A 115 -7.37 5.65 -2.34
N THR A 116 -7.01 6.94 -2.28
CA THR A 116 -7.70 7.93 -1.42
C THR A 116 -9.16 8.09 -1.80
N GLU A 117 -9.46 8.21 -3.10
CA GLU A 117 -10.84 8.28 -3.58
C GLU A 117 -11.60 6.98 -3.27
N ALA A 118 -10.95 5.83 -3.41
CA ALA A 118 -11.54 4.53 -3.11
C ALA A 118 -11.93 4.43 -1.62
N THR A 119 -11.01 4.70 -0.71
CA THR A 119 -11.25 4.61 0.74
C THR A 119 -12.26 5.65 1.23
N MET A 120 -12.15 6.90 0.76
CA MET A 120 -13.10 7.97 1.06
C MET A 120 -14.52 7.59 0.63
N SER A 121 -14.67 7.01 -0.56
CA SER A 121 -15.96 6.59 -1.10
C SER A 121 -16.53 5.37 -0.38
N ALA A 122 -15.70 4.38 -0.05
CA ALA A 122 -16.11 3.20 0.70
C ALA A 122 -16.62 3.56 2.11
N VAL A 123 -15.94 4.48 2.81
CA VAL A 123 -16.38 4.96 4.13
C VAL A 123 -17.68 5.75 4.04
N ARG A 124 -17.81 6.65 3.05
CA ARG A 124 -19.08 7.37 2.83
C ARG A 124 -20.22 6.40 2.55
N LEU A 125 -19.95 5.38 1.73
CA LEU A 125 -20.93 4.35 1.39
C LEU A 125 -21.35 3.55 2.62
N ALA A 126 -20.39 3.12 3.46
CA ALA A 126 -20.68 2.38 4.68
C ALA A 126 -21.53 3.20 5.67
N ARG A 127 -21.22 4.49 5.84
CA ARG A 127 -22.05 5.43 6.63
C ARG A 127 -23.45 5.57 6.06
N GLY A 128 -23.58 5.75 4.75
CA GLY A 128 -24.86 5.86 4.05
C GLY A 128 -25.70 4.58 4.10
N PHE A 129 -25.06 3.42 4.09
CA PHE A 129 -25.71 2.12 4.19
C PHE A 129 -26.22 1.83 5.61
N THR A 130 -25.39 2.10 6.65
CA THR A 130 -25.72 1.77 8.03
C THR A 130 -26.55 2.85 8.72
N GLY A 131 -26.55 4.08 8.22
CA GLY A 131 -27.11 5.25 8.89
C GLY A 131 -26.35 5.70 10.14
N ARG A 132 -25.13 5.18 10.34
CA ARG A 132 -24.27 5.44 11.48
C ARG A 132 -23.07 6.30 11.09
N SER A 133 -22.39 6.93 12.05
CA SER A 133 -21.27 7.85 11.78
C SER A 133 -19.91 7.35 12.22
N ARG A 134 -19.84 6.47 13.23
CA ARG A 134 -18.57 6.06 13.85
C ARG A 134 -17.77 5.14 12.93
N LEU A 135 -16.48 5.48 12.77
CA LEU A 135 -15.51 4.71 12.03
C LEU A 135 -14.43 4.20 12.97
N ILE A 136 -14.00 2.96 12.79
CA ILE A 136 -12.80 2.41 13.42
C ILE A 136 -11.71 2.26 12.36
N LYS A 137 -10.50 2.70 12.68
CA LYS A 137 -9.25 2.39 11.96
C LYS A 137 -8.17 1.95 12.95
N PHE A 138 -7.01 1.54 12.46
CA PHE A 138 -5.94 1.04 13.29
C PHE A 138 -4.70 1.94 13.24
N GLU A 139 -3.99 1.99 14.37
CA GLU A 139 -2.74 2.72 14.50
C GLU A 139 -1.70 2.23 13.50
N GLY A 140 -0.93 3.14 12.94
CA GLY A 140 0.05 2.82 11.90
C GLY A 140 -0.51 2.57 10.49
N CYS A 141 -1.82 2.31 10.35
CA CYS A 141 -2.46 2.13 9.04
C CYS A 141 -2.76 3.47 8.35
N TYR A 142 -2.57 3.49 7.02
CA TYR A 142 -2.86 4.65 6.17
C TYR A 142 -3.94 4.30 5.15
N HIS A 143 -4.96 5.15 5.06
CA HIS A 143 -6.12 4.95 4.19
C HIS A 143 -6.39 6.17 3.29
N GLY A 144 -5.32 6.78 2.77
CA GLY A 144 -5.42 8.02 1.99
C GLY A 144 -5.51 9.27 2.88
N HIS A 145 -5.64 10.42 2.23
CA HIS A 145 -5.59 11.73 2.90
C HIS A 145 -6.97 12.42 2.97
N GLY A 146 -8.06 11.66 2.97
CA GLY A 146 -9.37 12.18 3.32
C GLY A 146 -9.42 12.57 4.80
N ASP A 147 -10.01 13.72 5.13
CA ASP A 147 -9.93 14.31 6.47
C ASP A 147 -10.30 13.36 7.61
N ALA A 148 -11.35 12.54 7.44
CA ALA A 148 -11.77 11.56 8.44
C ALA A 148 -10.73 10.47 8.73
N MET A 149 -9.72 10.29 7.83
CA MET A 149 -8.62 9.32 7.97
C MET A 149 -7.37 9.92 8.60
N LEU A 150 -7.22 11.25 8.61
CA LEU A 150 -6.07 11.97 9.14
C LEU A 150 -6.22 12.18 10.65
N VAL A 151 -6.22 11.07 11.37
CA VAL A 151 -6.42 10.99 12.82
C VAL A 151 -5.35 10.11 13.45
N LYS A 152 -4.89 10.50 14.63
CA LYS A 152 -3.97 9.73 15.49
C LYS A 152 -4.70 9.22 16.72
N ALA A 153 -4.16 8.20 17.37
CA ALA A 153 -4.70 7.62 18.58
C ALA A 153 -4.86 8.69 19.68
N GLY A 154 -5.99 8.62 20.40
CA GLY A 154 -6.20 9.37 21.65
C GLY A 154 -5.56 8.64 22.83
N SER A 155 -5.76 9.18 24.05
CA SER A 155 -5.24 8.60 25.30
C SER A 155 -5.98 7.35 25.80
N GLY A 156 -6.90 6.81 25.01
CA GLY A 156 -7.67 5.58 25.29
C GLY A 156 -8.66 5.29 24.18
N ALA A 157 -9.08 4.02 24.05
CA ALA A 157 -9.93 3.53 22.96
C ALA A 157 -11.26 4.30 22.77
N LEU A 158 -11.82 4.85 23.85
CA LEU A 158 -13.05 5.66 23.82
C LEU A 158 -12.79 7.16 23.69
N THR A 159 -11.53 7.58 23.67
CA THR A 159 -11.17 9.00 23.53
C THR A 159 -11.39 9.44 22.09
N LEU A 160 -11.94 10.64 21.89
CA LEU A 160 -12.11 11.24 20.58
C LEU A 160 -10.75 11.35 19.86
N GLY A 161 -10.72 10.98 18.59
CA GLY A 161 -9.54 11.10 17.74
C GLY A 161 -9.04 12.55 17.68
N GLN A 162 -7.73 12.71 17.57
CA GLN A 162 -7.09 14.01 17.38
C GLN A 162 -6.61 14.14 15.94
N PRO A 163 -6.78 15.30 15.28
CA PRO A 163 -6.24 15.50 13.95
C PRO A 163 -4.73 15.23 13.89
N SER A 164 -4.29 14.48 12.88
CA SER A 164 -2.86 14.23 12.62
C SER A 164 -2.26 15.23 11.62
N SER A 165 -3.09 16.10 11.05
CA SER A 165 -2.69 17.14 10.12
C SER A 165 -3.31 18.49 10.51
N ALA A 166 -2.52 19.56 10.38
CA ALA A 166 -3.06 20.90 10.41
C ALA A 166 -4.10 21.10 9.29
N GLY A 167 -5.14 21.85 9.55
CA GLY A 167 -6.23 22.12 8.60
C GLY A 167 -7.38 21.10 8.65
N VAL A 168 -7.24 19.99 9.38
CA VAL A 168 -8.36 19.06 9.63
C VAL A 168 -9.13 19.52 10.86
N PRO A 169 -10.43 19.87 10.74
CA PRO A 169 -11.25 20.26 11.87
C PRO A 169 -11.41 19.11 12.87
N PRO A 170 -11.35 19.36 14.19
CA PRO A 170 -11.56 18.31 15.21
C PRO A 170 -12.88 17.56 15.04
N GLU A 171 -13.94 18.24 14.62
CA GLU A 171 -15.27 17.67 14.40
C GLU A 171 -15.28 16.60 13.28
N THR A 172 -14.42 16.73 12.29
CA THR A 172 -14.31 15.78 11.19
C THR A 172 -13.76 14.44 11.65
N VAL A 173 -12.85 14.44 12.62
CA VAL A 173 -12.24 13.22 13.18
C VAL A 173 -12.92 12.73 14.47
N ALA A 174 -13.87 13.49 15.03
CA ALA A 174 -14.57 13.14 16.27
C ALA A 174 -15.28 11.77 16.20
N ASN A 175 -15.70 11.36 15.02
CA ASN A 175 -16.34 10.07 14.78
C ASN A 175 -15.35 8.97 14.29
N THR A 176 -14.04 9.20 14.35
CA THR A 176 -13.05 8.19 13.97
C THR A 176 -12.27 7.75 15.20
N THR A 177 -12.42 6.47 15.55
CA THR A 177 -11.69 5.82 16.64
C THR A 177 -10.46 5.11 16.07
N VAL A 178 -9.33 5.24 16.75
CA VAL A 178 -8.09 4.53 16.40
C VAL A 178 -7.79 3.50 17.47
N LEU A 179 -7.71 2.22 17.07
CA LEU A 179 -7.37 1.10 17.96
C LEU A 179 -5.98 0.54 17.60
N ALA A 180 -5.38 -0.20 18.51
CA ALA A 180 -4.12 -0.87 18.27
C ALA A 180 -4.29 -2.03 17.28
N TYR A 181 -3.39 -2.11 16.29
CA TYR A 181 -3.38 -3.21 15.33
C TYR A 181 -2.96 -4.52 16.02
N ASN A 182 -3.65 -5.62 15.75
CA ASN A 182 -3.48 -6.92 16.39
C ASN A 182 -3.92 -7.02 17.87
N ASP A 183 -4.46 -5.98 18.49
CA ASP A 183 -5.02 -6.06 19.85
C ASP A 183 -6.49 -6.49 19.81
N VAL A 184 -6.69 -7.80 19.92
CA VAL A 184 -8.03 -8.42 19.94
C VAL A 184 -8.81 -8.01 21.19
N ALA A 185 -8.15 -7.89 22.33
CA ALA A 185 -8.82 -7.57 23.60
C ALA A 185 -9.34 -6.12 23.58
N GLU A 186 -8.56 -5.16 23.10
CA GLU A 186 -9.00 -3.77 22.92
C GLU A 186 -10.19 -3.70 21.96
N LEU A 187 -10.12 -4.43 20.85
CA LEU A 187 -11.19 -4.49 19.84
C LEU A 187 -12.51 -5.03 20.44
N GLU A 188 -12.46 -6.17 21.15
CA GLU A 188 -13.62 -6.76 21.79
C GLU A 188 -14.23 -5.85 22.85
N ASN A 189 -13.39 -5.22 23.69
CA ASN A 189 -13.83 -4.28 24.73
C ASN A 189 -14.51 -3.05 24.10
N PHE A 190 -13.96 -2.52 23.00
CA PHE A 190 -14.58 -1.39 22.31
C PHE A 190 -15.96 -1.76 21.74
N PHE A 191 -16.07 -2.89 21.05
CA PHE A 191 -17.35 -3.34 20.50
C PHE A 191 -18.39 -3.68 21.56
N ALA A 192 -17.99 -4.17 22.72
CA ALA A 192 -18.89 -4.41 23.85
C ALA A 192 -19.54 -3.10 24.37
N GLN A 193 -18.81 -1.97 24.28
CA GLN A 193 -19.27 -0.68 24.81
C GLN A 193 -19.97 0.19 23.76
N ALA A 194 -19.50 0.18 22.52
CA ALA A 194 -19.91 1.13 21.47
C ALA A 194 -20.17 0.49 20.10
N GLY A 195 -20.25 -0.82 20.02
CA GLY A 195 -20.40 -1.55 18.74
C GLY A 195 -21.67 -1.19 17.96
N ALA A 196 -22.75 -0.82 18.67
CA ALA A 196 -24.02 -0.42 18.04
C ALA A 196 -23.90 0.89 17.22
N ASP A 197 -22.92 1.75 17.55
CA ASP A 197 -22.71 3.05 16.89
C ASP A 197 -21.76 2.95 15.69
N VAL A 198 -21.07 1.81 15.52
CA VAL A 198 -20.05 1.63 14.49
C VAL A 198 -20.70 1.49 13.12
N ALA A 199 -20.39 2.41 12.23
CA ALA A 199 -20.76 2.34 10.81
C ALA A 199 -19.85 1.36 10.06
N ALA A 200 -18.54 1.49 10.27
CA ALA A 200 -17.56 0.68 9.58
C ALA A 200 -16.27 0.51 10.38
N VAL A 201 -15.56 -0.57 10.08
CA VAL A 201 -14.16 -0.78 10.41
C VAL A 201 -13.38 -0.81 9.10
N ILE A 202 -12.35 0.04 8.97
CA ILE A 202 -11.40 -0.02 7.85
C ILE A 202 -10.05 -0.51 8.36
N VAL A 203 -9.45 -1.46 7.66
CA VAL A 203 -8.19 -2.09 8.04
C VAL A 203 -7.35 -2.44 6.81
N GLU A 204 -6.04 -2.21 6.88
CA GLU A 204 -5.10 -2.89 5.99
C GLU A 204 -4.99 -4.36 6.47
N PRO A 205 -5.45 -5.36 5.70
CA PRO A 205 -5.41 -6.76 6.17
C PRO A 205 -4.00 -7.31 6.34
N VAL A 206 -3.01 -6.68 5.70
CA VAL A 206 -1.59 -6.70 6.04
C VAL A 206 -1.16 -5.24 6.05
N ALA A 207 -0.72 -4.74 7.19
CA ALA A 207 -0.33 -3.35 7.29
C ALA A 207 1.01 -3.12 6.58
N GLY A 208 1.04 -2.18 5.63
CA GLY A 208 2.21 -1.84 4.81
C GLY A 208 2.69 -0.40 4.97
N ASN A 209 1.99 0.42 5.76
CA ASN A 209 2.30 1.82 6.00
C ASN A 209 2.95 2.08 7.37
N MET A 210 3.20 1.03 8.14
CA MET A 210 4.05 1.01 9.34
C MET A 210 5.17 -0.04 9.19
N ASN A 211 5.88 -0.03 8.05
CA ASN A 211 6.65 -1.14 7.52
C ASN A 211 5.71 -2.31 7.15
N LEU A 212 6.07 -3.57 7.32
CA LEU A 212 5.19 -4.70 7.06
C LEU A 212 4.80 -5.37 8.39
N VAL A 213 3.54 -5.29 8.79
CA VAL A 213 3.04 -5.99 9.97
C VAL A 213 1.94 -6.95 9.56
N ALA A 214 2.20 -8.24 9.77
CA ALA A 214 1.23 -9.30 9.50
C ALA A 214 0.07 -9.24 10.49
N PRO A 215 -1.17 -9.52 10.06
CA PRO A 215 -2.27 -9.72 10.99
C PRO A 215 -2.06 -11.04 11.74
N THR A 216 -2.45 -11.09 13.01
CA THR A 216 -2.64 -12.37 13.67
C THR A 216 -3.89 -13.07 13.09
N PRO A 217 -3.91 -14.39 12.97
CA PRO A 217 -5.09 -15.11 12.46
C PRO A 217 -6.37 -14.76 13.22
N GLN A 218 -6.27 -14.59 14.54
CA GLN A 218 -7.37 -14.24 15.41
C GLN A 218 -7.88 -12.81 15.17
N PHE A 219 -7.01 -11.85 14.84
CA PHE A 219 -7.38 -10.46 14.65
C PHE A 219 -8.40 -10.28 13.51
N LEU A 220 -8.09 -10.79 12.31
CA LEU A 220 -9.00 -10.67 11.16
C LEU A 220 -10.33 -11.44 11.36
N SER A 221 -10.27 -12.62 11.94
CA SER A 221 -11.50 -13.42 12.23
C SER A 221 -12.39 -12.74 13.27
N THR A 222 -11.80 -12.13 14.30
CA THR A 222 -12.54 -11.36 15.30
C THR A 222 -13.17 -10.10 14.69
N LEU A 223 -12.45 -9.38 13.84
CA LEU A 223 -13.00 -8.24 13.08
C LEU A 223 -14.25 -8.65 12.30
N ARG A 224 -14.18 -9.76 11.53
CA ARG A 224 -15.33 -10.23 10.77
C ARG A 224 -16.51 -10.58 11.68
N THR A 225 -16.23 -11.30 12.77
CA THR A 225 -17.26 -11.73 13.72
C THR A 225 -17.96 -10.54 14.37
N LEU A 226 -17.20 -9.57 14.88
CA LEU A 226 -17.73 -8.39 15.55
C LEU A 226 -18.50 -7.50 14.58
N CYS A 227 -17.98 -7.24 13.39
CA CYS A 227 -18.70 -6.46 12.38
C CYS A 227 -20.02 -7.12 12.01
N THR A 228 -20.05 -8.44 11.81
CA THR A 228 -21.30 -9.19 11.54
C THR A 228 -22.29 -9.07 12.68
N LYS A 229 -21.84 -9.31 13.93
CA LYS A 229 -22.69 -9.25 15.14
C LYS A 229 -23.34 -7.89 15.35
N HIS A 230 -22.61 -6.82 15.09
CA HIS A 230 -23.06 -5.45 15.34
C HIS A 230 -23.63 -4.73 14.10
N GLY A 231 -23.63 -5.39 12.94
CA GLY A 231 -24.11 -4.82 11.68
C GLY A 231 -23.23 -3.65 11.19
N ALA A 232 -21.96 -3.66 11.53
CA ALA A 232 -20.96 -2.73 11.02
C ALA A 232 -20.37 -3.26 9.69
N VAL A 233 -20.01 -2.36 8.78
CA VAL A 233 -19.39 -2.73 7.50
C VAL A 233 -17.89 -2.95 7.71
N LEU A 234 -17.39 -4.14 7.37
CA LEU A 234 -15.94 -4.42 7.34
C LEU A 234 -15.38 -4.02 5.97
N ILE A 235 -14.43 -3.09 5.98
CA ILE A 235 -13.73 -2.61 4.77
C ILE A 235 -12.28 -3.09 4.83
N PHE A 236 -11.88 -3.94 3.88
CA PHE A 236 -10.46 -4.24 3.67
C PHE A 236 -9.86 -3.20 2.72
N ASP A 237 -8.89 -2.44 3.23
CA ASP A 237 -8.05 -1.61 2.39
C ASP A 237 -6.97 -2.49 1.76
N GLU A 238 -7.27 -2.96 0.57
CA GLU A 238 -6.36 -3.75 -0.26
C GLU A 238 -5.69 -2.89 -1.37
N VAL A 239 -5.60 -1.60 -1.18
CA VAL A 239 -4.87 -0.72 -2.11
C VAL A 239 -3.41 -1.16 -2.26
N MET A 240 -2.81 -1.70 -1.21
CA MET A 240 -1.44 -2.24 -1.25
C MET A 240 -1.40 -3.75 -1.46
N THR A 241 -2.26 -4.50 -0.79
CA THR A 241 -2.24 -5.97 -0.75
C THR A 241 -2.96 -6.63 -1.91
N GLY A 242 -3.95 -5.95 -2.50
CA GLY A 242 -4.71 -6.47 -3.65
C GLY A 242 -3.81 -6.78 -4.83
N PHE A 243 -3.90 -8.01 -5.34
CA PHE A 243 -3.03 -8.53 -6.41
C PHE A 243 -1.53 -8.42 -6.12
N ARG A 244 -1.14 -8.30 -4.86
CA ARG A 244 0.25 -8.21 -4.42
C ARG A 244 0.65 -9.36 -3.51
N VAL A 245 -0.21 -9.75 -2.58
CA VAL A 245 0.06 -10.86 -1.64
C VAL A 245 -0.54 -12.19 -2.08
N ALA A 246 -1.53 -12.16 -2.96
CA ALA A 246 -2.12 -13.29 -3.66
C ALA A 246 -3.00 -12.75 -4.81
N LEU A 247 -3.46 -13.61 -5.73
CA LEU A 247 -4.34 -13.23 -6.84
C LEU A 247 -5.65 -12.61 -6.35
N GLY A 248 -6.27 -13.19 -5.33
CA GLY A 248 -7.49 -12.64 -4.70
C GLY A 248 -7.21 -11.72 -3.51
N GLY A 249 -5.99 -11.16 -3.40
CA GLY A 249 -5.60 -10.27 -2.32
C GLY A 249 -5.42 -10.96 -0.96
N ALA A 250 -5.34 -10.16 0.10
CA ALA A 250 -5.19 -10.66 1.47
C ALA A 250 -6.45 -11.41 1.94
N GLN A 251 -7.64 -11.03 1.48
CA GLN A 251 -8.88 -11.73 1.81
C GLN A 251 -8.85 -13.20 1.38
N ALA A 252 -8.31 -13.53 0.20
CA ALA A 252 -8.13 -14.90 -0.25
C ALA A 252 -7.02 -15.61 0.54
N ARG A 253 -5.91 -14.91 0.84
CA ARG A 253 -4.79 -15.47 1.60
C ARG A 253 -5.17 -15.88 3.03
N TYR A 254 -5.97 -15.05 3.70
CA TYR A 254 -6.36 -15.28 5.11
C TYR A 254 -7.75 -15.89 5.29
N GLY A 255 -8.50 -16.11 4.21
CA GLY A 255 -9.84 -16.72 4.25
C GLY A 255 -10.89 -15.86 4.97
N VAL A 256 -10.73 -14.53 4.97
CA VAL A 256 -11.67 -13.60 5.59
C VAL A 256 -12.24 -12.66 4.53
N THR A 257 -13.56 -12.71 4.32
CA THR A 257 -14.25 -11.90 3.32
C THR A 257 -14.82 -10.63 3.96
N PRO A 258 -14.38 -9.43 3.55
CA PRO A 258 -14.96 -8.17 4.00
C PRO A 258 -16.30 -7.88 3.29
N ASP A 259 -17.01 -6.86 3.76
CA ASP A 259 -18.22 -6.35 3.08
C ASP A 259 -17.88 -5.43 1.91
N LEU A 260 -16.81 -4.65 2.05
CA LEU A 260 -16.25 -3.77 1.01
C LEU A 260 -14.74 -3.96 0.93
N THR A 261 -14.21 -3.78 -0.27
CA THR A 261 -12.76 -3.78 -0.56
C THR A 261 -12.39 -2.54 -1.34
N THR A 262 -11.28 -1.90 -0.97
CA THR A 262 -10.67 -0.83 -1.77
C THR A 262 -9.41 -1.35 -2.46
N LEU A 263 -9.21 -0.94 -3.70
CA LEU A 263 -8.10 -1.35 -4.56
C LEU A 263 -7.42 -0.12 -5.17
N GLY A 264 -6.18 -0.30 -5.59
CA GLY A 264 -5.36 0.71 -6.27
C GLY A 264 -4.06 0.10 -6.76
N LYS A 265 -3.04 0.93 -6.93
CA LYS A 265 -1.67 0.48 -7.23
C LYS A 265 -1.58 -0.55 -8.37
N VAL A 266 -1.52 -1.86 -8.05
CA VAL A 266 -1.35 -2.94 -9.05
C VAL A 266 -2.44 -2.93 -10.11
N ILE A 267 -3.70 -2.64 -9.76
CA ILE A 267 -4.81 -2.60 -10.71
C ILE A 267 -4.69 -1.49 -11.76
N GLY A 268 -3.76 -0.57 -11.60
CA GLY A 268 -3.45 0.48 -12.56
C GLY A 268 -2.24 0.18 -13.45
N GLY A 269 -1.44 -0.86 -13.15
CA GLY A 269 -0.24 -1.19 -13.93
C GLY A 269 0.79 -0.06 -14.05
N GLY A 270 0.83 0.86 -13.08
CA GLY A 270 1.65 2.07 -13.08
C GLY A 270 0.88 3.35 -13.44
N MET A 271 -0.35 3.23 -13.93
CA MET A 271 -1.25 4.38 -14.22
C MET A 271 -2.16 4.67 -12.99
N PRO A 272 -2.68 5.92 -12.86
CA PRO A 272 -3.55 6.30 -11.75
C PRO A 272 -4.93 5.66 -11.88
N VAL A 273 -5.14 4.58 -11.13
CA VAL A 273 -6.41 3.86 -10.98
C VAL A 273 -6.62 3.49 -9.52
N GLY A 274 -7.84 3.61 -9.07
CA GLY A 274 -8.36 3.02 -7.84
C GLY A 274 -9.71 2.38 -8.10
N ALA A 275 -10.20 1.60 -7.16
CA ALA A 275 -11.54 1.03 -7.18
C ALA A 275 -12.03 0.77 -5.76
N PHE A 276 -13.33 0.77 -5.58
CA PHE A 276 -13.98 0.23 -4.40
C PHE A 276 -15.19 -0.59 -4.82
N GLY A 277 -15.43 -1.67 -4.11
CA GLY A 277 -16.50 -2.58 -4.43
C GLY A 277 -16.78 -3.55 -3.29
N GLY A 278 -17.71 -4.46 -3.48
CA GLY A 278 -18.08 -5.45 -2.49
C GLY A 278 -19.53 -5.94 -2.67
N ARG A 279 -20.20 -6.20 -1.56
CA ARG A 279 -21.57 -6.69 -1.53
C ARG A 279 -22.53 -5.83 -2.35
N ARG A 280 -23.34 -6.48 -3.15
CA ARG A 280 -24.30 -5.85 -4.06
C ARG A 280 -25.28 -4.93 -3.35
N ASP A 281 -25.84 -5.36 -2.22
CA ASP A 281 -26.82 -4.58 -1.45
C ASP A 281 -26.24 -3.27 -0.90
N ILE A 282 -24.94 -3.23 -0.60
CA ILE A 282 -24.22 -2.04 -0.19
C ILE A 282 -23.93 -1.17 -1.42
N MET A 283 -23.34 -1.75 -2.47
CA MET A 283 -22.94 -1.02 -3.66
C MET A 283 -24.12 -0.36 -4.41
N GLN A 284 -25.30 -0.93 -4.34
CA GLN A 284 -26.53 -0.34 -4.89
C GLN A 284 -26.97 0.95 -4.18
N LYS A 285 -26.36 1.33 -3.06
CA LYS A 285 -26.60 2.64 -2.43
C LYS A 285 -25.83 3.79 -3.10
N ILE A 286 -24.92 3.50 -4.03
CA ILE A 286 -24.19 4.52 -4.80
C ILE A 286 -25.08 5.08 -5.92
N ALA A 287 -25.04 6.41 -6.08
CA ALA A 287 -25.68 7.09 -7.22
C ALA A 287 -25.17 6.52 -8.57
N PRO A 288 -26.04 6.35 -9.58
CA PRO A 288 -27.43 6.80 -9.68
C PRO A 288 -28.47 5.85 -9.06
N LEU A 289 -28.08 4.65 -8.56
CA LEU A 289 -29.05 3.69 -8.00
C LEU A 289 -29.52 4.10 -6.59
N GLY A 290 -28.66 4.68 -5.79
CA GLY A 290 -28.94 5.08 -4.42
C GLY A 290 -28.53 6.54 -4.12
N PRO A 291 -28.68 6.97 -2.86
CA PRO A 291 -28.48 8.37 -2.48
C PRO A 291 -27.02 8.75 -2.21
N VAL A 292 -26.10 7.78 -2.13
CA VAL A 292 -24.69 8.06 -1.79
C VAL A 292 -23.95 8.57 -3.02
N TYR A 293 -23.49 9.81 -2.97
CA TYR A 293 -22.83 10.45 -4.11
C TYR A 293 -21.34 10.11 -4.20
N GLN A 294 -20.91 9.78 -5.43
CA GLN A 294 -19.52 9.66 -5.85
C GLN A 294 -19.45 10.00 -7.35
N ALA A 295 -18.44 10.76 -7.76
CA ALA A 295 -18.16 11.08 -9.16
C ALA A 295 -16.67 11.31 -9.36
N GLY A 296 -16.19 11.10 -10.58
CA GLY A 296 -14.81 11.37 -10.97
C GLY A 296 -14.70 11.50 -12.49
N THR A 297 -14.24 12.66 -12.97
CA THR A 297 -14.13 12.96 -14.41
C THR A 297 -13.27 11.95 -15.17
N LEU A 298 -12.19 11.47 -14.55
CA LEU A 298 -11.24 10.53 -15.16
C LEU A 298 -11.36 9.10 -14.60
N SER A 299 -12.41 8.82 -13.81
CA SER A 299 -12.67 7.46 -13.33
C SER A 299 -12.94 6.53 -14.52
N GLY A 300 -12.24 5.38 -14.55
CA GLY A 300 -12.33 4.46 -15.68
C GLY A 300 -11.59 4.96 -16.94
N ASN A 301 -10.57 5.83 -16.78
CA ASN A 301 -9.77 6.31 -17.91
C ASN A 301 -9.28 5.15 -18.78
N PRO A 302 -9.60 5.14 -20.09
CA PRO A 302 -9.38 3.96 -20.94
C PRO A 302 -7.90 3.57 -21.09
N VAL A 303 -6.99 4.52 -21.03
CA VAL A 303 -5.54 4.24 -21.12
C VAL A 303 -5.04 3.61 -19.82
N ALA A 304 -5.51 4.13 -18.69
CA ALA A 304 -5.17 3.60 -17.38
C ALA A 304 -5.79 2.19 -17.16
N VAL A 305 -7.03 1.99 -17.60
CA VAL A 305 -7.70 0.67 -17.57
C VAL A 305 -6.98 -0.35 -18.44
N ALA A 306 -6.50 0.04 -19.63
CA ALA A 306 -5.72 -0.85 -20.50
C ALA A 306 -4.43 -1.33 -19.84
N ALA A 307 -3.70 -0.45 -19.14
CA ALA A 307 -2.52 -0.82 -18.36
C ALA A 307 -2.87 -1.81 -17.24
N GLY A 308 -3.97 -1.55 -16.52
CA GLY A 308 -4.47 -2.40 -15.46
C GLY A 308 -4.85 -3.79 -15.95
N LEU A 309 -5.63 -3.90 -17.02
CA LEU A 309 -6.03 -5.19 -17.60
C LEU A 309 -4.84 -6.01 -18.07
N ALA A 310 -3.87 -5.39 -18.76
CA ALA A 310 -2.64 -6.08 -19.17
C ALA A 310 -1.86 -6.60 -17.96
N THR A 311 -1.78 -5.81 -16.89
CA THR A 311 -1.14 -6.23 -15.65
C THR A 311 -1.90 -7.39 -14.98
N LEU A 312 -3.22 -7.28 -14.83
CA LEU A 312 -4.04 -8.33 -14.19
C LEU A 312 -4.01 -9.63 -14.98
N LYS A 313 -3.96 -9.58 -16.31
CA LYS A 313 -3.77 -10.75 -17.15
C LYS A 313 -2.46 -11.46 -16.85
N ALA A 314 -1.36 -10.73 -16.75
CA ALA A 314 -0.04 -11.31 -16.48
C ALA A 314 0.06 -11.90 -15.06
N VAL A 315 -0.48 -11.23 -14.03
CA VAL A 315 -0.42 -11.75 -12.66
C VAL A 315 -1.38 -12.93 -12.41
N ALA A 316 -2.37 -13.13 -13.28
CA ALA A 316 -3.29 -14.27 -13.21
C ALA A 316 -2.69 -15.58 -13.75
N GLU A 317 -1.50 -15.53 -14.35
CA GLU A 317 -0.80 -16.73 -14.86
C GLU A 317 -0.47 -17.71 -13.72
N PRO A 318 -0.69 -19.03 -13.91
CA PRO A 318 -0.41 -20.02 -12.88
C PRO A 318 1.02 -19.96 -12.32
N GLY A 319 1.15 -20.04 -11.01
CA GLY A 319 2.44 -20.00 -10.31
C GLY A 319 3.09 -18.61 -10.23
N PHE A 320 2.43 -17.55 -10.68
CA PHE A 320 2.97 -16.19 -10.61
C PHE A 320 3.28 -15.78 -9.16
N PHE A 321 2.31 -15.92 -8.26
CA PHE A 321 2.47 -15.53 -6.85
C PHE A 321 3.42 -16.44 -6.09
N ASP A 322 3.51 -17.72 -6.44
CA ASP A 322 4.47 -18.66 -5.81
C ASP A 322 5.92 -18.24 -6.12
N ARG A 323 6.20 -17.92 -7.38
CA ARG A 323 7.53 -17.42 -7.79
C ARG A 323 7.84 -16.07 -7.14
N LEU A 324 6.88 -15.16 -7.10
CA LEU A 324 7.04 -13.84 -6.50
C LEU A 324 7.35 -13.95 -5.00
N GLU A 325 6.60 -14.77 -4.26
CA GLU A 325 6.81 -14.99 -2.83
C GLU A 325 8.14 -15.71 -2.57
N GLN A 326 8.52 -16.67 -3.40
CA GLN A 326 9.81 -17.34 -3.27
C GLN A 326 10.98 -16.36 -3.43
N THR A 327 10.93 -15.48 -4.42
CA THR A 327 11.96 -14.44 -4.62
C THR A 327 12.00 -13.49 -3.42
N THR A 328 10.84 -13.11 -2.88
CA THR A 328 10.73 -12.25 -1.70
C THR A 328 11.36 -12.91 -0.47
N ARG A 329 11.09 -14.18 -0.24
CA ARG A 329 11.68 -14.97 0.85
C ARG A 329 13.19 -15.09 0.71
N THR A 330 13.69 -15.40 -0.49
CA THR A 330 15.13 -15.50 -0.75
C THR A 330 15.85 -14.20 -0.36
N LEU A 331 15.26 -13.04 -0.68
CA LEU A 331 15.81 -11.75 -0.26
C LEU A 331 15.81 -11.59 1.27
N THR A 332 14.66 -11.81 1.92
CA THR A 332 14.51 -11.55 3.36
C THR A 332 15.31 -12.50 4.24
N GLU A 333 15.32 -13.77 3.89
CA GLU A 333 16.14 -14.78 4.56
C GLU A 333 17.65 -14.49 4.38
N GLY A 334 18.05 -14.17 3.14
CA GLY A 334 19.42 -13.79 2.84
C GLY A 334 19.89 -12.55 3.60
N LEU A 335 19.10 -11.49 3.66
CA LEU A 335 19.42 -10.28 4.44
C LEU A 335 19.57 -10.60 5.93
N THR A 336 18.66 -11.42 6.48
CA THR A 336 18.70 -11.85 7.89
C THR A 336 19.96 -12.66 8.18
N ASP A 337 20.32 -13.60 7.31
CA ASP A 337 21.52 -14.42 7.45
C ASP A 337 22.81 -13.58 7.37
N VAL A 338 22.86 -12.64 6.43
CA VAL A 338 24.00 -11.72 6.30
C VAL A 338 24.13 -10.86 7.55
N ALA A 339 23.04 -10.26 8.04
CA ALA A 339 23.05 -9.46 9.27
C ALA A 339 23.51 -10.27 10.49
N LYS A 340 23.03 -11.52 10.63
CA LYS A 340 23.42 -12.43 11.71
C LYS A 340 24.93 -12.73 11.69
N LYS A 341 25.52 -12.98 10.51
CA LYS A 341 26.97 -13.18 10.36
C LYS A 341 27.80 -11.98 10.84
N HIS A 342 27.23 -10.77 10.73
CA HIS A 342 27.87 -9.54 11.18
C HIS A 342 27.52 -9.15 12.63
N GLY A 343 26.66 -9.93 13.30
CA GLY A 343 26.23 -9.66 14.69
C GLY A 343 25.31 -8.43 14.80
N ILE A 344 24.57 -8.09 13.74
CA ILE A 344 23.61 -6.99 13.70
C ILE A 344 22.24 -7.52 14.14
N ALA A 345 21.59 -6.83 15.08
CA ALA A 345 20.19 -7.08 15.41
C ALA A 345 19.32 -6.63 14.23
N PHE A 346 18.84 -7.61 13.48
CA PHE A 346 18.07 -7.41 12.26
C PHE A 346 17.06 -8.54 12.09
N SER A 347 15.87 -8.21 11.65
CA SER A 347 14.85 -9.18 11.28
C SER A 347 14.14 -8.72 10.00
N ALA A 348 13.58 -9.68 9.27
CA ALA A 348 12.81 -9.39 8.07
C ALA A 348 11.68 -10.41 7.91
N GLN A 349 10.63 -10.03 7.20
CA GLN A 349 9.54 -10.93 6.82
C GLN A 349 9.07 -10.68 5.39
N ALA A 350 8.49 -11.72 4.77
CA ALA A 350 7.93 -11.70 3.43
C ALA A 350 6.46 -12.12 3.47
N ILE A 351 5.61 -11.41 2.72
CA ILE A 351 4.21 -11.78 2.50
C ILE A 351 3.88 -11.52 1.03
N GLY A 352 3.78 -12.58 0.23
CA GLY A 352 3.65 -12.45 -1.22
C GLY A 352 4.82 -11.65 -1.81
N GLY A 353 4.51 -10.61 -2.59
CA GLY A 353 5.50 -9.69 -3.16
C GLY A 353 5.84 -8.49 -2.29
N MET A 354 5.52 -8.50 -1.00
CA MET A 354 5.85 -7.47 -0.03
C MET A 354 6.86 -7.98 0.99
N PHE A 355 7.73 -7.12 1.49
CA PHE A 355 8.63 -7.43 2.58
C PHE A 355 8.82 -6.27 3.55
N GLY A 356 9.15 -6.59 4.78
CA GLY A 356 9.59 -5.66 5.82
C GLY A 356 10.99 -5.98 6.29
N ILE A 357 11.78 -4.94 6.59
CA ILE A 357 13.09 -5.05 7.21
C ILE A 357 13.14 -4.19 8.46
N TYR A 358 13.69 -4.75 9.55
CA TYR A 358 13.71 -4.11 10.85
C TYR A 358 15.07 -4.23 11.49
N PHE A 359 15.59 -3.14 12.04
CA PHE A 359 16.77 -3.17 12.91
C PHE A 359 16.32 -3.46 14.34
N SER A 360 15.83 -4.67 14.53
CA SER A 360 15.34 -5.25 15.79
C SER A 360 15.64 -6.75 15.81
N ALA A 361 15.72 -7.34 16.99
CA ALA A 361 16.05 -8.78 17.15
C ALA A 361 14.92 -9.71 16.69
N SER A 362 13.69 -9.22 16.64
CA SER A 362 12.50 -9.96 16.22
C SER A 362 11.63 -9.13 15.29
N VAL A 363 10.84 -9.81 14.48
CA VAL A 363 9.84 -9.17 13.60
C VAL A 363 8.75 -8.52 14.46
N PRO A 364 8.51 -7.20 14.30
CA PRO A 364 7.44 -6.52 15.01
C PRO A 364 6.04 -7.03 14.61
N CYS A 365 5.14 -7.09 15.59
CA CYS A 365 3.73 -7.45 15.37
C CYS A 365 2.75 -6.32 15.76
N SER A 366 3.26 -5.15 16.18
CA SER A 366 2.45 -3.97 16.50
C SER A 366 3.16 -2.69 16.07
N PHE A 367 2.41 -1.59 15.98
CA PHE A 367 2.96 -0.26 15.69
C PHE A 367 4.03 0.16 16.72
N GLU A 368 3.75 -0.06 18.00
CA GLU A 368 4.68 0.27 19.09
C GLU A 368 6.03 -0.44 18.90
N GLN A 369 6.03 -1.74 18.58
CA GLN A 369 7.26 -2.50 18.32
C GLN A 369 8.01 -2.02 17.09
N VAL A 370 7.30 -1.61 16.03
CA VAL A 370 7.92 -0.99 14.84
C VAL A 370 8.64 0.29 15.23
N MET A 371 8.03 1.13 16.06
CA MET A 371 8.63 2.38 16.51
C MET A 371 9.87 2.20 17.39
N GLN A 372 10.07 1.02 17.98
CA GLN A 372 11.27 0.66 18.77
C GLN A 372 12.45 0.20 17.90
N SER A 373 12.26 0.00 16.59
CA SER A 373 13.36 -0.34 15.66
C SER A 373 14.41 0.77 15.60
N ASP A 374 15.69 0.39 15.48
CA ASP A 374 16.80 1.34 15.39
C ASP A 374 16.80 2.12 14.06
N LYS A 375 16.12 3.27 14.08
CA LYS A 375 16.00 4.16 12.93
C LYS A 375 17.36 4.72 12.47
N ALA A 376 18.29 4.99 13.41
CA ALA A 376 19.57 5.54 13.04
C ALA A 376 20.41 4.52 12.26
N ARG A 377 20.34 3.25 12.67
CA ARG A 377 20.97 2.15 11.94
C ARG A 377 20.32 1.90 10.60
N PHE A 378 19.00 1.97 10.50
CA PHE A 378 18.28 1.91 9.22
C PHE A 378 18.77 3.02 8.27
N ASN A 379 18.90 4.26 8.73
CA ASN A 379 19.33 5.37 7.89
C ASN A 379 20.75 5.13 7.31
N ARG A 380 21.68 4.62 8.13
CA ARG A 380 23.02 4.26 7.64
C ARG A 380 22.96 3.11 6.62
N PHE A 381 22.14 2.09 6.90
CA PHE A 381 21.91 0.99 5.96
C PHE A 381 21.33 1.49 4.65
N PHE A 382 20.31 2.33 4.67
CA PHE A 382 19.68 2.91 3.48
C PHE A 382 20.71 3.61 2.59
N HIS A 383 21.53 4.50 3.15
CA HIS A 383 22.54 5.22 2.37
C HIS A 383 23.63 4.29 1.84
N GLY A 384 24.12 3.38 2.68
CA GLY A 384 25.09 2.38 2.23
C GLY A 384 24.58 1.52 1.07
N MET A 385 23.32 1.06 1.15
CA MET A 385 22.70 0.30 0.05
C MET A 385 22.52 1.16 -1.22
N LEU A 386 22.09 2.42 -1.06
CA LEU A 386 21.96 3.36 -2.17
C LEU A 386 23.28 3.59 -2.89
N ASP A 387 24.39 3.74 -2.14
CA ASP A 387 25.74 3.89 -2.69
C ASP A 387 26.25 2.66 -3.42
N HIS A 388 25.71 1.48 -3.09
CA HIS A 388 25.97 0.20 -3.78
C HIS A 388 24.96 -0.12 -4.88
N GLY A 389 24.14 0.85 -5.32
CA GLY A 389 23.19 0.65 -6.42
C GLY A 389 21.92 -0.13 -6.04
N VAL A 390 21.51 -0.09 -4.79
CA VAL A 390 20.27 -0.71 -4.31
C VAL A 390 19.35 0.36 -3.72
N TYR A 391 18.14 0.50 -4.25
CA TYR A 391 17.17 1.51 -3.83
C TYR A 391 16.06 0.89 -3.00
N PHE A 392 16.14 1.04 -1.67
CA PHE A 392 15.07 0.77 -0.72
C PHE A 392 14.20 2.00 -0.50
N ALA A 393 13.06 1.82 0.19
CA ALA A 393 12.22 2.93 0.60
C ALA A 393 13.00 3.88 1.56
N PRO A 394 12.93 5.21 1.37
CA PRO A 394 13.65 6.19 2.19
C PRO A 394 12.98 6.43 3.55
N SER A 395 12.55 5.38 4.22
CA SER A 395 11.94 5.41 5.55
C SER A 395 11.94 4.01 6.17
N ALA A 396 12.31 3.91 7.46
CA ALA A 396 12.23 2.68 8.24
C ALA A 396 10.78 2.16 8.42
N TYR A 397 9.79 2.97 8.07
CA TYR A 397 8.37 2.68 8.28
C TYR A 397 7.62 2.33 6.99
N GLU A 398 8.34 2.07 5.91
CA GLU A 398 7.77 1.67 4.63
C GLU A 398 8.10 0.22 4.29
N ALA A 399 7.12 -0.50 3.78
CA ALA A 399 7.34 -1.83 3.21
C ALA A 399 8.14 -1.73 1.91
N GLY A 400 8.88 -2.80 1.60
CA GLY A 400 9.53 -3.00 0.30
C GLY A 400 8.73 -3.92 -0.61
N PHE A 401 9.07 -3.91 -1.90
CA PHE A 401 8.32 -4.62 -2.93
C PHE A 401 9.26 -5.38 -3.88
N ILE A 402 8.91 -6.63 -4.14
CA ILE A 402 9.51 -7.44 -5.21
C ILE A 402 8.60 -7.37 -6.43
N SER A 403 9.21 -7.30 -7.62
CA SER A 403 8.52 -7.49 -8.89
C SER A 403 8.90 -8.82 -9.53
N ALA A 404 8.09 -9.30 -10.47
CA ALA A 404 8.39 -10.49 -11.27
C ALA A 404 9.66 -10.35 -12.13
N ALA A 405 10.17 -9.11 -12.28
CA ALA A 405 11.39 -8.83 -13.04
C ALA A 405 12.68 -8.93 -12.21
N HIS A 406 12.61 -9.07 -10.87
CA HIS A 406 13.80 -9.30 -10.06
C HIS A 406 14.39 -10.67 -10.34
N THR A 407 15.65 -10.69 -10.72
CA THR A 407 16.38 -11.94 -11.05
C THR A 407 17.16 -12.47 -9.83
N PRO A 408 17.59 -13.76 -9.86
CA PRO A 408 18.50 -14.27 -8.84
C PRO A 408 19.79 -13.45 -8.72
N GLU A 409 20.29 -12.90 -9.81
CA GLU A 409 21.48 -12.03 -9.84
C GLU A 409 21.23 -10.71 -9.11
N ASP A 410 20.05 -10.11 -9.25
CA ASP A 410 19.66 -8.91 -8.53
C ASP A 410 19.64 -9.16 -7.01
N ILE A 411 19.09 -10.30 -6.61
CA ILE A 411 19.08 -10.72 -5.19
C ILE A 411 20.51 -10.95 -4.68
N ALA A 412 21.35 -11.69 -5.42
CA ALA A 412 22.74 -11.95 -5.04
C ALA A 412 23.57 -10.65 -4.91
N THR A 413 23.37 -9.72 -5.86
CA THR A 413 24.00 -8.39 -5.83
C THR A 413 23.56 -7.61 -4.59
N THR A 414 22.27 -7.62 -4.27
CA THR A 414 21.72 -6.97 -3.07
C THR A 414 22.31 -7.54 -1.78
N LEU A 415 22.43 -8.87 -1.68
CA LEU A 415 23.01 -9.54 -0.51
C LEU A 415 24.51 -9.24 -0.35
N THR A 416 25.23 -9.13 -1.47
CA THR A 416 26.65 -8.74 -1.47
C THR A 416 26.82 -7.30 -0.99
N ALA A 417 26.00 -6.38 -1.48
CA ALA A 417 25.97 -5.00 -1.03
C ALA A 417 25.65 -4.91 0.49
N ALA A 418 24.63 -5.66 0.94
CA ALA A 418 24.25 -5.70 2.34
C ALA A 418 25.38 -6.19 3.25
N ALA A 419 26.16 -7.20 2.82
CA ALA A 419 27.31 -7.69 3.58
C ALA A 419 28.40 -6.59 3.77
N ALA A 420 28.69 -5.84 2.71
CA ALA A 420 29.62 -4.71 2.80
C ALA A 420 29.10 -3.61 3.74
N VAL A 421 27.82 -3.26 3.62
CA VAL A 421 27.17 -2.22 4.46
C VAL A 421 27.09 -2.65 5.92
N PHE A 422 26.73 -3.90 6.23
CA PHE A 422 26.71 -4.40 7.62
C PHE A 422 28.09 -4.40 8.26
N THR A 423 29.16 -4.67 7.49
CA THR A 423 30.53 -4.53 7.98
C THR A 423 30.83 -3.10 8.43
N GLN A 424 30.43 -2.11 7.62
CA GLN A 424 30.62 -0.68 7.92
C GLN A 424 29.80 -0.23 9.14
N ILE A 425 28.52 -0.65 9.24
CA ILE A 425 27.64 -0.29 10.35
C ILE A 425 28.09 -0.88 11.69
N LYS A 426 28.72 -2.08 11.68
CA LYS A 426 29.24 -2.73 12.88
C LYS A 426 30.40 -1.96 13.50
N SER A 427 31.23 -1.33 12.68
CA SER A 427 32.43 -0.61 13.12
C SER A 427 32.14 0.81 13.64
N GLN A 428 30.93 1.27 13.57
CA GLN A 428 30.43 2.56 14.05
C GLN A 428 29.48 2.39 15.26
#